data_8edb0994c156d22910d316665b81c7a6
#
_entry.id   8edb0994c156d22910d316665b81c7a6
#
_cell.length_a   1.000
_cell.length_b   1.000
_cell.length_c   1.000
_cell.angle_alpha   90.00
_cell.angle_beta   90.00
_cell.angle_gamma   90.00
#
_symmetry.space_group_name_H-M   'P 1'
#
loop_
_entity.id
_entity.type
_entity.pdbx_description
1 polymer ?
#
loop_
_entity_poly.entity_id
_entity_poly.type
_entity_poly.pdbx_seq_one_letter_code
_entity_poly.pdbx_strand_id
1 'polypeptide(L)'
;MPKALIVSAGNNANEYLAKHMVELGYTRPVMAASGGEARRQIDTKDFEVIIINAPLPDEFGHELGTDAVTKTDAGVILLTKAATADQIADKLQEFGVLVLGKPFTGAQFRQ
;
A
#
# COMPACT_ATOMS: atom_id res chain seq x y z
N MET A 1 9.26 -15.69 7.16
CA MET A 1 7.93 -15.21 7.58
C MET A 1 7.45 -14.13 6.64
N PRO A 2 6.17 -14.13 6.26
CA PRO A 2 5.64 -13.08 5.38
C PRO A 2 5.67 -11.74 6.10
N LYS A 3 6.09 -10.70 5.38
CA LYS A 3 6.14 -9.34 5.90
C LYS A 3 5.26 -8.43 5.06
N ALA A 4 4.55 -7.53 5.72
CA ALA A 4 3.73 -6.51 5.07
C ALA A 4 4.25 -5.13 5.45
N LEU A 5 4.22 -4.22 4.48
CA LEU A 5 4.51 -2.80 4.71
C LEU A 5 3.22 -2.02 4.50
N ILE A 6 2.87 -1.18 5.47
CA ILE A 6 1.73 -0.28 5.37
C ILE A 6 2.26 1.14 5.35
N VAL A 7 2.01 1.85 4.26
CA VAL A 7 2.43 3.24 4.09
C VAL A 7 1.21 4.13 4.27
N SER A 8 1.10 4.77 5.43
CA SER A 8 -0.06 5.58 5.78
C SER A 8 0.29 6.55 6.90
N ALA A 9 -0.18 7.80 6.78
CA ALA A 9 0.06 8.84 7.78
C ALA A 9 -1.09 9.00 8.79
N GLY A 10 -2.28 8.47 8.49
CA GLY A 10 -3.44 8.65 9.35
C GLY A 10 -3.55 7.57 10.42
N ASN A 11 -3.67 7.96 11.70
CA ASN A 11 -3.72 7.01 12.80
C ASN A 11 -4.89 6.03 12.72
N ASN A 12 -6.09 6.51 12.41
CA ASN A 12 -7.26 5.63 12.29
C ASN A 12 -7.14 4.65 11.14
N ALA A 13 -6.65 5.13 10.00
CA ALA A 13 -6.41 4.29 8.84
C ALA A 13 -5.34 3.24 9.14
N ASN A 14 -4.29 3.64 9.87
CA ASN A 14 -3.21 2.74 10.24
C ASN A 14 -3.71 1.58 11.10
N GLU A 15 -4.53 1.87 12.10
CA GLU A 15 -5.11 0.83 12.96
C GLU A 15 -5.99 -0.13 12.16
N TYR A 16 -6.82 0.42 11.29
CA TYR A 16 -7.72 -0.37 10.46
C TYR A 16 -6.95 -1.30 9.52
N LEU A 17 -5.95 -0.77 8.84
CA LEU A 17 -5.14 -1.55 7.91
C LEU A 17 -4.31 -2.61 8.63
N ALA A 18 -3.71 -2.26 9.76
CA ALA A 18 -2.93 -3.20 10.55
C ALA A 18 -3.80 -4.36 11.02
N LYS A 19 -5.02 -4.08 11.47
CA LYS A 19 -5.97 -5.11 11.91
C LYS A 19 -6.29 -6.08 10.78
N HIS A 20 -6.56 -5.58 9.58
CA HIS A 20 -6.85 -6.43 8.44
C HIS A 20 -5.65 -7.26 8.03
N MET A 21 -4.45 -6.71 8.09
CA MET A 21 -3.25 -7.46 7.78
C MET A 21 -2.99 -8.59 8.79
N VAL A 22 -3.27 -8.35 10.07
CA VAL A 22 -3.17 -9.40 11.08
C VAL A 22 -4.16 -10.53 10.77
N GLU A 23 -5.38 -10.20 10.37
CA GLU A 23 -6.38 -11.21 9.99
C GLU A 23 -5.93 -12.06 8.80
N LEU A 24 -5.12 -11.48 7.91
CA LEU A 24 -4.57 -12.17 6.75
C LEU A 24 -3.29 -12.96 7.06
N GLY A 25 -2.81 -12.92 8.31
CA GLY A 25 -1.63 -13.66 8.72
C GLY A 25 -0.37 -12.83 8.87
N TYR A 26 -0.42 -11.53 8.63
CA TYR A 26 0.73 -10.63 8.79
C TYR A 26 0.71 -10.04 10.20
N THR A 27 1.27 -10.75 11.17
CA THR A 27 1.11 -10.44 12.58
C THR A 27 1.82 -9.17 13.04
N ARG A 28 2.84 -8.72 12.33
CA ARG A 28 3.61 -7.52 12.68
C ARG A 28 3.91 -6.70 11.44
N PRO A 29 2.90 -6.03 10.86
CA PRO A 29 3.16 -5.20 9.68
C PRO A 29 4.09 -4.04 10.04
N VAL A 30 5.00 -3.72 9.14
CA VAL A 30 5.88 -2.57 9.28
C VAL A 30 5.09 -1.33 8.83
N MET A 31 5.20 -0.25 9.59
CA MET A 31 4.49 0.99 9.29
C MET A 31 5.47 2.04 8.79
N ALA A 32 5.06 2.77 7.76
CA ALA A 32 5.79 3.93 7.26
C ALA A 32 4.81 5.09 7.12
N ALA A 33 5.16 6.27 7.59
CA ALA A 33 4.27 7.43 7.58
C ALA A 33 4.44 8.33 6.36
N SER A 34 5.40 8.03 5.51
CA SER A 34 5.69 8.83 4.31
C SER A 34 6.32 7.97 3.22
N GLY A 35 6.36 8.52 2.01
CA GLY A 35 7.04 7.86 0.89
C GLY A 35 8.52 7.68 1.15
N GLY A 36 9.18 8.65 1.76
CA GLY A 36 10.60 8.56 2.11
C GLY A 36 10.90 7.43 3.07
N GLU A 37 10.09 7.28 4.12
CA GLU A 37 10.24 6.17 5.06
C GLU A 37 10.00 4.82 4.37
N ALA A 38 8.98 4.75 3.51
CA ALA A 38 8.67 3.53 2.79
C ALA A 38 9.83 3.11 1.89
N ARG A 39 10.44 4.04 1.18
CA ARG A 39 11.57 3.73 0.30
C ARG A 39 12.76 3.17 1.07
N ARG A 40 13.02 3.71 2.26
CA ARG A 40 14.08 3.18 3.12
C ARG A 40 13.78 1.75 3.57
N GLN A 41 12.53 1.46 3.93
CA GLN A 41 12.14 0.10 4.32
C GLN A 41 12.24 -0.87 3.14
N ILE A 42 11.80 -0.46 1.96
CA ILE A 42 11.86 -1.28 0.76
C ILE A 42 13.31 -1.63 0.40
N ASP A 43 14.24 -0.70 0.59
CA ASP A 43 15.65 -0.93 0.28
C ASP A 43 16.35 -1.88 1.25
N THR A 44 15.81 -2.02 2.46
CA THR A 44 16.50 -2.79 3.53
C THR A 44 15.82 -4.09 3.91
N LYS A 45 14.56 -4.31 3.49
CA LYS A 45 13.77 -5.49 3.88
C LYS A 45 12.99 -6.02 2.70
N ASP A 46 12.69 -7.32 2.73
CA ASP A 46 11.83 -7.96 1.76
C ASP A 46 10.39 -7.97 2.27
N PHE A 47 9.46 -7.54 1.45
CA PHE A 47 8.03 -7.57 1.78
C PHE A 47 7.29 -8.45 0.80
N GLU A 48 6.27 -9.15 1.29
CA GLU A 48 5.36 -9.92 0.48
C GLU A 48 4.24 -9.05 -0.10
N VAL A 49 3.80 -8.05 0.70
CA VAL A 49 2.76 -7.11 0.28
C VAL A 49 3.08 -5.71 0.79
N ILE A 50 2.78 -4.71 -0.04
CA ILE A 50 2.97 -3.31 0.29
C ILE A 50 1.64 -2.60 0.04
N ILE A 51 1.10 -1.94 1.06
CA ILE A 51 -0.16 -1.20 0.97
C ILE A 51 0.14 0.28 1.14
N ILE A 52 -0.28 1.08 0.17
CA ILE A 52 -0.07 2.52 0.18
C ILE A 52 -1.42 3.22 0.32
N ASN A 53 -1.62 3.93 1.41
CA ASN A 53 -2.83 4.71 1.65
C ASN A 53 -2.58 6.16 1.22
N ALA A 54 -2.95 6.48 -0.02
CA ALA A 54 -2.71 7.80 -0.61
C ALA A 54 -3.77 8.81 -0.18
N PRO A 55 -3.47 10.10 -0.17
CA PRO A 55 -2.17 10.69 -0.43
C PRO A 55 -1.23 10.60 0.78
N LEU A 56 0.06 10.67 0.52
CA LEU A 56 1.08 10.69 1.57
C LEU A 56 1.50 12.14 1.84
N PRO A 57 2.14 12.43 3.00
CA PRO A 57 2.56 13.80 3.31
C PRO A 57 3.54 14.39 2.31
N ASP A 58 4.38 13.56 1.70
CA ASP A 58 5.45 13.99 0.81
C ASP A 58 5.21 13.66 -0.66
N GLU A 59 4.21 12.83 -0.99
CA GLU A 59 3.90 12.50 -2.37
C GLU A 59 2.50 11.88 -2.47
N PHE A 60 1.96 11.73 -3.68
CA PHE A 60 0.66 11.10 -3.88
C PHE A 60 0.67 9.59 -3.66
N GLY A 61 1.80 8.95 -3.93
CA GLY A 61 1.94 7.51 -3.77
C GLY A 61 2.01 6.73 -5.08
N HIS A 62 1.69 7.33 -6.22
CA HIS A 62 1.72 6.66 -7.52
C HIS A 62 3.13 6.20 -7.87
N GLU A 63 4.11 7.09 -7.72
CA GLU A 63 5.50 6.77 -8.01
C GLU A 63 6.05 5.74 -7.04
N LEU A 64 5.68 5.84 -5.78
CA LEU A 64 6.06 4.85 -4.78
C LEU A 64 5.55 3.47 -5.18
N GLY A 65 4.29 3.38 -5.64
CA GLY A 65 3.71 2.12 -6.09
C GLY A 65 4.48 1.51 -7.25
N THR A 66 4.77 2.30 -8.27
CA THR A 66 5.52 1.79 -9.44
C THR A 66 6.96 1.44 -9.08
N ASP A 67 7.60 2.23 -8.21
CA ASP A 67 8.96 1.93 -7.74
C ASP A 67 8.98 0.63 -6.95
N ALA A 68 8.00 0.41 -6.08
CA ALA A 68 7.92 -0.80 -5.27
C ALA A 68 7.77 -2.05 -6.14
N VAL A 69 6.91 -2.00 -7.17
CA VAL A 69 6.74 -3.11 -8.10
C VAL A 69 8.02 -3.39 -8.86
N THR A 70 8.73 -2.33 -9.27
CA THR A 70 9.96 -2.46 -10.05
C THR A 70 11.11 -3.03 -9.23
N LYS A 71 11.21 -2.62 -7.96
CA LYS A 71 12.34 -2.98 -7.09
C LYS A 71 12.13 -4.24 -6.27
N THR A 72 10.88 -4.71 -6.13
CA THR A 72 10.55 -5.85 -5.27
C THR A 72 9.64 -6.83 -5.98
N ASP A 73 9.50 -8.03 -5.40
CA ASP A 73 8.51 -9.02 -5.85
C ASP A 73 7.20 -8.92 -5.05
N ALA A 74 7.04 -7.89 -4.24
CA ALA A 74 5.86 -7.72 -3.40
C ALA A 74 4.62 -7.41 -4.24
N GLY A 75 3.46 -7.87 -3.77
CA GLY A 75 2.18 -7.38 -4.27
C GLY A 75 1.97 -5.97 -3.76
N VAL A 76 1.61 -5.02 -4.63
CA VAL A 76 1.44 -3.61 -4.27
C VAL A 76 0.00 -3.19 -4.46
N ILE A 77 -0.59 -2.63 -3.40
CA ILE A 77 -1.98 -2.13 -3.40
C ILE A 77 -1.95 -0.64 -3.09
N LEU A 78 -2.54 0.16 -3.97
CA LEU A 78 -2.69 1.60 -3.76
C LEU A 78 -4.14 1.91 -3.43
N LEU A 79 -4.36 2.52 -2.27
CA LEU A 79 -5.68 2.97 -1.83
C LEU A 79 -5.76 4.48 -2.02
N THR A 80 -6.78 4.95 -2.75
CA THR A 80 -6.95 6.38 -3.02
C THR A 80 -8.43 6.70 -3.15
N LYS A 81 -8.78 7.98 -3.29
CA LYS A 81 -10.18 8.38 -3.50
C LYS A 81 -10.72 7.70 -4.75
N ALA A 82 -12.01 7.33 -4.72
CA ALA A 82 -12.64 6.62 -5.83
C ALA A 82 -12.47 7.32 -7.18
N ALA A 83 -12.65 8.64 -7.22
CA ALA A 83 -12.50 9.40 -8.46
C ALA A 83 -11.06 9.32 -9.00
N THR A 84 -10.07 9.39 -8.11
CA THR A 84 -8.66 9.27 -8.50
C THR A 84 -8.35 7.85 -8.95
N ALA A 85 -8.88 6.84 -8.24
CA ALA A 85 -8.69 5.45 -8.60
C ALA A 85 -9.17 5.18 -10.02
N ASP A 86 -10.34 5.71 -10.40
CA ASP A 86 -10.88 5.54 -11.74
C ASP A 86 -9.97 6.15 -12.82
N GLN A 87 -9.28 7.24 -12.49
CA GLN A 87 -8.39 7.92 -13.44
C GLN A 87 -7.06 7.19 -13.66
N ILE A 88 -6.55 6.51 -12.64
CA ILE A 88 -5.18 5.97 -12.66
C ILE A 88 -5.12 4.45 -12.67
N ALA A 89 -6.23 3.75 -12.41
CA ALA A 89 -6.23 2.30 -12.25
C ALA A 89 -5.64 1.57 -13.46
N ASP A 90 -6.10 1.92 -14.66
CA ASP A 90 -5.65 1.24 -15.88
C ASP A 90 -4.15 1.36 -16.08
N LYS A 91 -3.62 2.56 -15.88
CA LYS A 91 -2.21 2.83 -16.05
C LYS A 91 -1.36 2.09 -15.03
N LEU A 92 -1.78 2.12 -13.75
CA LEU A 92 -1.02 1.48 -12.69
C LEU A 92 -1.12 -0.04 -12.75
N GLN A 93 -2.23 -0.58 -13.21
CA GLN A 93 -2.36 -2.02 -13.41
C GLN A 93 -1.38 -2.54 -14.45
N GLU A 94 -1.04 -1.76 -15.46
CA GLU A 94 -0.01 -2.13 -16.43
C GLU A 94 1.34 -2.36 -15.76
N PHE A 95 1.61 -1.66 -14.66
CA PHE A 95 2.83 -1.85 -13.87
C PHE A 95 2.69 -2.92 -12.79
N GLY A 96 1.51 -3.50 -12.62
CA GLY A 96 1.28 -4.52 -11.62
C GLY A 96 0.80 -3.99 -10.26
N VAL A 97 0.36 -2.74 -10.19
CA VAL A 97 -0.19 -2.14 -8.96
C VAL A 97 -1.70 -2.27 -8.96
N LEU A 98 -2.26 -2.87 -7.91
CA LEU A 98 -3.71 -2.92 -7.73
C LEU A 98 -4.17 -1.62 -7.10
N VAL A 99 -5.14 -0.95 -7.73
CA VAL A 99 -5.68 0.33 -7.26
C VAL A 99 -7.10 0.11 -6.75
N LEU A 100 -7.36 0.52 -5.51
CA LEU A 100 -8.70 0.46 -4.90
C LEU A 100 -9.17 1.85 -4.52
N GLY A 101 -10.44 2.15 -4.81
CA GLY A 101 -11.06 3.42 -4.43
C GLY A 101 -11.57 3.37 -2.99
N LYS A 102 -11.39 4.46 -2.27
CA LYS A 102 -11.93 4.61 -0.90
C LYS A 102 -13.32 5.24 -0.95
N PRO A 103 -14.25 4.83 -0.10
CA PRO A 103 -14.16 3.75 0.88
C PRO A 103 -14.18 2.37 0.21
N PHE A 104 -13.59 1.39 0.86
CA PHE A 104 -13.56 0.01 0.38
C PHE A 104 -14.03 -0.93 1.48
N THR A 105 -14.51 -2.12 1.09
CA THR A 105 -14.95 -3.13 2.05
C THR A 105 -13.79 -4.05 2.43
N GLY A 106 -13.91 -4.73 3.57
CA GLY A 106 -12.95 -5.74 3.97
C GLY A 106 -12.82 -6.86 2.94
N ALA A 107 -13.92 -7.20 2.25
CA ALA A 107 -13.90 -8.21 1.19
C ALA A 107 -13.05 -7.77 0.00
N GLN A 108 -13.16 -6.52 -0.42
CA GLN A 108 -12.31 -5.98 -1.49
C GLN A 108 -10.84 -5.99 -1.11
N PHE A 109 -10.55 -5.61 0.12
CA PHE A 109 -9.18 -5.56 0.63
C PHE A 109 -8.52 -6.94 0.64
N ARG A 110 -9.30 -8.00 0.93
CA ARG A 110 -8.78 -9.36 1.05
C ARG A 110 -8.62 -10.09 -0.28
N GLN A 111 -9.16 -9.54 -1.33
CA GLN A 111 -8.97 -10.13 -2.66
C GLN A 111 -7.55 -9.91 -3.16
#